data_be4cbdea40259fbdca39d9b5afdd0252
#
_entry.id   be4cbdea40259fbdca39d9b5afdd0252
#
_cell.length_a   1.000
_cell.length_b   1.000
_cell.length_c   1.000
_cell.angle_alpha   90.00
_cell.angle_beta   90.00
_cell.angle_gamma   90.00
#
_symmetry.space_group_name_H-M   'P 1'
#
loop_
_entity.id
_entity.type
_entity.pdbx_description
1 polymer ?
#
loop_
_entity_poly.entity_id
_entity_poly.type
_entity_poly.pdbx_seq_one_letter_code
_entity_poly.pdbx_strand_id
1 'polypeptide(L)'
;MLKKFLRFMSTLTILGTAFPAWSQSELPEGAGNKAIQTYCVQCHDLGTVTRGGYSAEGWRNNLNMMNNVGAGVPQSEVEPLVQFLTKNLPERPKPAAVIVPGSATVSIKEWSVPTPGSRPHDPMAAADCSIWYTGQFANVLGRLDPKSGKIKEYRLPDKSGPHGLAEDKQGNVWYTGNFKSTVGKLNPKTGEVTEYYMNNPAARDPHTPIFDKNGMLWFTTQVGNMIGRLNPQTGELRLVNSPTPKSRPYGMVISSKNIPFFVDFGINKIASIDPGSMAIKEYVLPNAESRPRRIAITSDDVIWYSDYSRGYLGRFDPATGKMSERASPGGPKSQPYGMIAVKDIIWYSEAGVSPNTWVRFDPKTEKFQSWKIPSGGGVVRNVDVTKDGNIVIACSGVNKIGLVEIGR
;
A
#
# COMPACT_ATOMS: atom_id res chain seq x y z
N MET A 1 -33.25 31.32 -68.34
CA MET A 1 -34.27 30.82 -67.39
C MET A 1 -33.57 30.31 -66.15
N LEU A 2 -33.58 31.09 -65.08
CA LEU A 2 -32.85 30.89 -63.87
C LEU A 2 -33.81 30.14 -62.89
N LYS A 3 -33.47 28.91 -62.44
CA LYS A 3 -34.17 28.22 -61.35
C LYS A 3 -33.36 28.37 -60.07
N LYS A 4 -33.92 29.12 -59.11
CA LYS A 4 -33.47 29.27 -57.72
C LYS A 4 -33.74 27.98 -56.97
N PHE A 5 -32.67 27.38 -56.38
CA PHE A 5 -32.82 26.33 -55.32
C PHE A 5 -32.66 27.00 -53.97
N LEU A 6 -33.74 27.00 -53.20
CA LEU A 6 -33.74 27.36 -51.79
C LEU A 6 -33.18 26.15 -50.98
N ARG A 7 -32.06 26.35 -50.30
CA ARG A 7 -31.58 25.39 -49.29
C ARG A 7 -32.16 25.80 -47.93
N PHE A 8 -32.97 24.93 -47.36
CA PHE A 8 -33.35 24.98 -45.94
C PHE A 8 -32.16 24.49 -45.12
N MET A 9 -31.54 25.37 -44.35
CA MET A 9 -30.59 25.01 -43.28
C MET A 9 -31.39 24.77 -42.00
N SER A 10 -31.58 23.49 -41.65
CA SER A 10 -32.06 23.13 -40.29
C SER A 10 -30.89 23.29 -39.30
N THR A 11 -30.97 24.29 -38.47
CA THR A 11 -30.10 24.46 -37.29
C THR A 11 -30.47 23.47 -36.21
N LEU A 12 -29.69 22.39 -36.10
CA LEU A 12 -29.79 21.43 -35.00
C LEU A 12 -29.14 22.07 -33.78
N THR A 13 -29.92 22.58 -32.86
CA THR A 13 -29.45 23.09 -31.56
C THR A 13 -29.11 21.90 -30.69
N ILE A 14 -27.85 21.53 -30.59
CA ILE A 14 -27.37 20.54 -29.61
C ILE A 14 -27.38 21.28 -28.27
N LEU A 15 -28.36 20.97 -27.42
CA LEU A 15 -28.30 21.28 -25.98
C LEU A 15 -27.19 20.42 -25.37
N GLY A 16 -25.99 20.95 -25.34
CA GLY A 16 -24.90 20.41 -24.55
C GLY A 16 -25.25 20.60 -23.07
N THR A 17 -25.60 19.50 -22.39
CA THR A 17 -25.56 19.47 -20.92
C THR A 17 -24.12 19.63 -20.51
N ALA A 18 -23.72 20.87 -20.23
CA ALA A 18 -22.47 21.15 -19.58
C ALA A 18 -22.51 20.49 -18.20
N PHE A 19 -21.81 19.37 -18.04
CA PHE A 19 -21.43 18.90 -16.71
C PHE A 19 -20.58 20.00 -16.10
N PRO A 20 -20.90 20.50 -14.89
CA PRO A 20 -20.04 21.48 -14.26
C PRO A 20 -18.65 20.88 -14.13
N ALA A 21 -17.66 21.47 -14.79
CA ALA A 21 -16.28 21.27 -14.46
C ALA A 21 -16.16 21.58 -12.97
N TRP A 22 -15.76 20.62 -12.15
CA TRP A 22 -15.51 20.81 -10.74
C TRP A 22 -14.32 21.76 -10.62
N SER A 23 -14.60 23.06 -10.61
CA SER A 23 -13.67 24.09 -10.16
C SER A 23 -13.20 23.66 -8.77
N GLN A 24 -11.93 23.91 -8.45
CA GLN A 24 -11.40 23.74 -7.10
C GLN A 24 -12.39 24.45 -6.16
N SER A 25 -13.23 23.70 -5.48
CA SER A 25 -14.31 24.27 -4.67
C SER A 25 -13.64 24.97 -3.51
N GLU A 26 -13.74 26.29 -3.52
CA GLU A 26 -13.43 27.10 -2.35
C GLU A 26 -14.29 26.55 -1.21
N LEU A 27 -13.64 26.19 -0.11
CA LEU A 27 -14.36 25.77 1.08
C LEU A 27 -15.19 26.95 1.60
N PRO A 28 -16.42 26.74 2.05
CA PRO A 28 -17.26 27.84 2.57
C PRO A 28 -16.55 28.56 3.71
N GLU A 29 -16.76 29.83 3.81
CA GLU A 29 -16.25 30.63 4.92
C GLU A 29 -16.81 30.16 6.27
N GLY A 30 -16.05 30.34 7.35
CA GLY A 30 -16.45 29.99 8.69
C GLY A 30 -15.33 29.37 9.52
N ALA A 31 -15.68 28.96 10.74
CA ALA A 31 -14.73 28.39 11.70
C ALA A 31 -13.97 27.19 11.17
N GLY A 32 -14.63 26.26 10.44
CA GLY A 32 -13.98 25.08 9.87
C GLY A 32 -12.95 25.42 8.80
N ASN A 33 -13.22 26.40 7.92
CA ASN A 33 -12.23 26.86 6.95
C ASN A 33 -11.04 27.55 7.64
N LYS A 34 -11.30 28.38 8.67
CA LYS A 34 -10.23 29.00 9.48
C LYS A 34 -9.36 27.93 10.13
N ALA A 35 -9.94 26.88 10.69
CA ALA A 35 -9.19 25.77 11.27
C ALA A 35 -8.31 25.05 10.21
N ILE A 36 -8.83 24.82 8.99
CA ILE A 36 -8.05 24.25 7.89
C ILE A 36 -6.86 25.15 7.55
N GLN A 37 -7.08 26.47 7.41
CA GLN A 37 -6.02 27.44 7.13
C GLN A 37 -4.98 27.49 8.26
N THR A 38 -5.42 27.33 9.51
CA THR A 38 -4.53 27.39 10.67
C THR A 38 -3.69 26.11 10.83
N TYR A 39 -4.31 24.92 10.68
CA TYR A 39 -3.66 23.67 11.05
C TYR A 39 -3.24 22.80 9.86
N CYS A 40 -3.93 22.88 8.72
CA CYS A 40 -3.70 21.93 7.64
C CYS A 40 -2.73 22.44 6.57
N VAL A 41 -2.80 23.75 6.22
CA VAL A 41 -2.01 24.29 5.11
C VAL A 41 -0.58 24.67 5.47
N GLN A 42 -0.17 24.44 6.70
CA GLN A 42 1.21 24.74 7.13
C GLN A 42 2.25 23.77 6.55
N CYS A 43 1.84 22.54 6.24
CA CYS A 43 2.74 21.49 5.77
C CYS A 43 2.48 21.08 4.32
N HIS A 44 1.31 21.37 3.76
CA HIS A 44 0.93 21.03 2.38
C HIS A 44 -0.14 22.01 1.86
N ASP A 45 -0.35 22.04 0.54
CA ASP A 45 -1.35 22.92 -0.08
C ASP A 45 -2.79 22.52 0.29
N LEU A 46 -3.72 23.48 0.20
CA LEU A 46 -5.15 23.27 0.43
C LEU A 46 -5.72 22.17 -0.48
N GLY A 47 -5.20 22.03 -1.70
CA GLY A 47 -5.60 20.99 -2.64
C GLY A 47 -5.41 19.59 -2.11
N THR A 48 -4.47 19.36 -1.20
CA THR A 48 -4.31 18.07 -0.52
C THR A 48 -5.52 17.74 0.36
N VAL A 49 -6.09 18.73 1.02
CA VAL A 49 -7.32 18.58 1.82
C VAL A 49 -8.54 18.42 0.93
N THR A 50 -8.72 19.31 -0.06
CA THR A 50 -9.92 19.35 -0.91
C THR A 50 -10.01 18.19 -1.89
N ARG A 51 -8.89 17.54 -2.23
CA ARG A 51 -8.88 16.25 -2.93
C ARG A 51 -9.32 15.07 -2.05
N GLY A 52 -9.39 15.24 -0.74
CA GLY A 52 -9.96 14.27 0.19
C GLY A 52 -11.46 14.09 -0.01
N GLY A 53 -12.02 13.05 0.58
CA GLY A 53 -13.45 12.76 0.61
C GLY A 53 -13.64 11.47 1.41
N TYR A 54 -14.07 11.62 2.68
CA TYR A 54 -14.14 10.51 3.63
C TYR A 54 -15.43 10.60 4.44
N SER A 55 -15.83 9.48 5.04
CA SER A 55 -16.84 9.45 6.10
C SER A 55 -16.37 10.24 7.33
N ALA A 56 -17.26 10.52 8.27
CA ALA A 56 -16.89 11.20 9.52
C ALA A 56 -15.78 10.44 10.28
N GLU A 57 -15.86 9.10 10.33
CA GLU A 57 -14.81 8.26 10.92
C GLU A 57 -13.49 8.38 10.15
N GLY A 58 -13.55 8.36 8.82
CA GLY A 58 -12.39 8.52 7.95
C GLY A 58 -11.71 9.89 8.13
N TRP A 59 -12.48 10.97 8.26
CA TRP A 59 -11.94 12.31 8.55
C TRP A 59 -11.32 12.37 9.94
N ARG A 60 -11.98 11.80 10.97
CA ARG A 60 -11.42 11.72 12.33
C ARG A 60 -10.09 10.98 12.35
N ASN A 61 -10.01 9.84 11.65
CA ASN A 61 -8.76 9.10 11.52
C ASN A 61 -7.67 9.91 10.80
N ASN A 62 -8.01 10.65 9.74
CA ASN A 62 -7.07 11.54 9.05
C ASN A 62 -6.56 12.66 9.96
N LEU A 63 -7.44 13.31 10.75
CA LEU A 63 -7.01 14.36 11.69
C LEU A 63 -6.09 13.80 12.78
N ASN A 64 -6.40 12.62 13.29
CA ASN A 64 -5.50 11.93 14.24
C ASN A 64 -4.13 11.64 13.61
N MET A 65 -4.10 11.17 12.35
CA MET A 65 -2.84 10.98 11.61
C MET A 65 -2.05 12.28 11.51
N MET A 66 -2.70 13.38 11.14
CA MET A 66 -2.02 14.68 11.00
C MET A 66 -1.53 15.18 12.34
N ASN A 67 -2.29 15.01 13.43
CA ASN A 67 -1.87 15.36 14.77
C ASN A 67 -0.64 14.55 15.23
N ASN A 68 -0.58 13.28 14.90
CA ASN A 68 0.57 12.44 15.21
C ASN A 68 1.87 12.92 14.53
N VAL A 69 1.78 13.64 13.42
CA VAL A 69 2.93 14.23 12.71
C VAL A 69 3.08 15.75 12.94
N GLY A 70 2.32 16.32 13.87
CA GLY A 70 2.54 17.68 14.37
C GLY A 70 1.59 18.76 13.84
N ALA A 71 0.42 18.40 13.28
CA ALA A 71 -0.55 19.40 12.83
C ALA A 71 -1.09 20.29 13.98
N GLY A 72 -1.16 19.77 15.20
CA GLY A 72 -1.51 20.52 16.40
C GLY A 72 -2.97 20.95 16.49
N VAL A 73 -3.90 20.23 15.85
CA VAL A 73 -5.35 20.49 15.98
C VAL A 73 -5.77 20.21 17.42
N PRO A 74 -6.27 21.20 18.17
CA PRO A 74 -6.73 21.00 19.55
C PRO A 74 -7.86 19.96 19.62
N GLN A 75 -7.90 19.17 20.68
CA GLN A 75 -8.92 18.13 20.85
C GLN A 75 -10.37 18.70 20.79
N SER A 76 -10.56 19.93 21.28
CA SER A 76 -11.86 20.63 21.23
C SER A 76 -12.29 20.99 19.81
N GLU A 77 -11.36 21.11 18.87
CA GLU A 77 -11.64 21.48 17.47
C GLU A 77 -11.74 20.27 16.53
N VAL A 78 -11.32 19.08 16.98
CA VAL A 78 -11.33 17.87 16.14
C VAL A 78 -12.74 17.56 15.66
N GLU A 79 -13.71 17.46 16.54
CA GLU A 79 -15.08 17.06 16.17
C GLU A 79 -15.83 18.12 15.35
N PRO A 80 -15.76 19.42 15.68
CA PRO A 80 -16.26 20.48 14.80
C PRO A 80 -15.65 20.44 13.39
N LEU A 81 -14.34 20.19 13.29
CA LEU A 81 -13.64 20.09 12.01
C LEU A 81 -14.04 18.82 11.23
N VAL A 82 -14.24 17.68 11.90
CA VAL A 82 -14.80 16.47 11.29
C VAL A 82 -16.17 16.74 10.67
N GLN A 83 -17.06 17.40 11.41
CA GLN A 83 -18.40 17.74 10.92
C GLN A 83 -18.33 18.66 9.69
N PHE A 84 -17.47 19.67 9.72
CA PHE A 84 -17.26 20.58 8.60
C PHE A 84 -16.73 19.86 7.36
N LEU A 85 -15.70 19.02 7.53
CA LEU A 85 -15.09 18.25 6.45
C LEU A 85 -16.06 17.20 5.86
N THR A 86 -16.82 16.51 6.71
CA THR A 86 -17.80 15.50 6.25
C THR A 86 -18.92 16.16 5.44
N LYS A 87 -19.36 17.35 5.82
CA LYS A 87 -20.40 18.12 5.11
C LYS A 87 -19.91 18.62 3.76
N ASN A 88 -18.70 19.17 3.70
CA ASN A 88 -18.20 19.88 2.51
C ASN A 88 -17.34 19.00 1.60
N LEU A 89 -16.76 17.96 2.12
CA LEU A 89 -15.92 16.97 1.43
C LEU A 89 -16.38 15.54 1.81
N PRO A 90 -17.62 15.16 1.45
CA PRO A 90 -18.19 13.86 1.81
C PRO A 90 -17.41 12.70 1.18
N GLU A 91 -17.63 11.51 1.72
CA GLU A 91 -17.04 10.29 1.19
C GLU A 91 -17.39 10.10 -0.29
N ARG A 92 -16.37 9.84 -1.09
CA ARG A 92 -16.55 9.59 -2.52
C ARG A 92 -17.05 8.18 -2.74
N PRO A 93 -18.09 7.99 -3.56
CA PRO A 93 -18.59 6.67 -3.90
C PRO A 93 -17.51 5.79 -4.52
N LYS A 94 -17.40 4.57 -4.02
CA LYS A 94 -16.57 3.51 -4.60
C LYS A 94 -17.45 2.44 -5.22
N PRO A 95 -16.94 1.69 -6.21
CA PRO A 95 -17.65 0.50 -6.70
C PRO A 95 -18.00 -0.45 -5.56
N ALA A 96 -19.14 -1.12 -5.66
CA ALA A 96 -19.51 -2.13 -4.68
C ALA A 96 -18.56 -3.33 -4.75
N ALA A 97 -18.34 -3.96 -3.60
CA ALA A 97 -17.59 -5.20 -3.52
C ALA A 97 -18.24 -6.33 -4.32
N VAL A 98 -17.48 -7.01 -5.15
CA VAL A 98 -17.91 -8.21 -5.87
C VAL A 98 -17.50 -9.44 -5.07
N ILE A 99 -18.48 -10.26 -4.67
CA ILE A 99 -18.26 -11.48 -3.91
C ILE A 99 -18.38 -12.67 -4.84
N VAL A 100 -17.28 -13.37 -5.00
CA VAL A 100 -17.20 -14.60 -5.80
C VAL A 100 -17.21 -15.80 -4.84
N PRO A 101 -18.26 -16.63 -4.88
CA PRO A 101 -18.36 -17.81 -4.02
C PRO A 101 -17.38 -18.92 -4.44
N GLY A 102 -17.13 -19.87 -3.54
CA GLY A 102 -16.32 -21.05 -3.83
C GLY A 102 -16.18 -21.96 -2.63
N SER A 103 -15.30 -22.97 -2.74
CA SER A 103 -15.15 -24.03 -1.73
C SER A 103 -14.23 -23.67 -0.57
N ALA A 104 -13.32 -22.70 -0.75
CA ALA A 104 -12.47 -22.27 0.35
C ALA A 104 -13.26 -21.49 1.39
N THR A 105 -13.00 -21.75 2.66
CA THR A 105 -13.58 -20.99 3.78
C THR A 105 -12.54 -20.02 4.34
N VAL A 106 -12.99 -18.82 4.66
CA VAL A 106 -12.13 -17.75 5.23
C VAL A 106 -12.87 -17.11 6.39
N SER A 107 -12.21 -16.96 7.53
CA SER A 107 -12.64 -16.06 8.60
C SER A 107 -11.62 -14.93 8.78
N ILE A 108 -12.09 -13.73 9.08
CA ILE A 108 -11.23 -12.55 9.27
C ILE A 108 -11.48 -11.97 10.65
N LYS A 109 -10.47 -12.06 11.51
CA LYS A 109 -10.47 -11.46 12.84
C LYS A 109 -9.67 -10.16 12.79
N GLU A 110 -10.18 -9.10 13.43
CA GLU A 110 -9.54 -7.79 13.41
C GLU A 110 -9.37 -7.24 14.83
N TRP A 111 -8.27 -6.50 15.05
CA TRP A 111 -7.94 -5.79 16.29
C TRP A 111 -7.67 -4.33 16.01
N SER A 112 -8.27 -3.43 16.77
CA SER A 112 -7.94 -2.02 16.73
C SER A 112 -6.56 -1.80 17.34
N VAL A 113 -5.70 -1.02 16.68
CA VAL A 113 -4.41 -0.66 17.26
C VAL A 113 -4.57 0.48 18.28
N PRO A 114 -3.74 0.52 19.35
CA PRO A 114 -3.96 1.42 20.47
C PRO A 114 -3.90 2.90 20.11
N THR A 115 -2.89 3.31 19.30
CA THR A 115 -2.73 4.72 18.95
C THR A 115 -3.68 5.14 17.83
N PRO A 116 -4.63 6.08 18.07
CA PRO A 116 -5.51 6.59 17.03
C PRO A 116 -4.71 7.24 15.88
N GLY A 117 -5.14 7.04 14.64
CA GLY A 117 -4.43 7.58 13.48
C GLY A 117 -3.04 6.98 13.24
N SER A 118 -2.75 5.81 13.82
CA SER A 118 -1.47 5.12 13.65
C SER A 118 -1.18 4.78 12.19
N ARG A 119 -2.22 4.52 11.40
CA ARG A 119 -2.13 4.06 10.02
C ARG A 119 -1.27 2.81 9.91
N PRO A 120 -1.73 1.66 10.42
CA PRO A 120 -1.03 0.40 10.24
C PRO A 120 -0.74 0.18 8.76
N HIS A 121 0.56 0.06 8.38
CA HIS A 121 0.92 0.03 6.97
C HIS A 121 1.34 -1.37 6.51
N ASP A 122 2.43 -1.88 7.01
CA ASP A 122 2.89 -3.23 6.70
C ASP A 122 2.80 -4.12 7.95
N PRO A 123 2.10 -5.26 7.88
CA PRO A 123 2.13 -6.27 8.91
C PRO A 123 3.28 -7.26 8.67
N MET A 124 3.66 -8.00 9.70
CA MET A 124 4.64 -9.09 9.63
C MET A 124 4.26 -10.18 10.63
N ALA A 125 4.26 -11.43 10.19
CA ALA A 125 4.09 -12.61 11.01
C ALA A 125 5.46 -13.07 11.52
N ALA A 126 5.75 -12.85 12.80
CA ALA A 126 7.04 -13.16 13.39
C ALA A 126 7.21 -14.66 13.69
N ALA A 127 8.47 -15.07 13.83
CA ALA A 127 8.85 -16.44 14.13
C ALA A 127 8.29 -16.96 15.48
N ASP A 128 8.02 -16.08 16.41
CA ASP A 128 7.40 -16.37 17.73
C ASP A 128 5.87 -16.40 17.70
N CYS A 129 5.25 -16.38 16.52
CA CYS A 129 3.81 -16.33 16.28
C CYS A 129 3.14 -15.02 16.71
N SER A 130 3.88 -13.98 17.07
CA SER A 130 3.32 -12.64 17.22
C SER A 130 3.12 -11.98 15.86
N ILE A 131 2.22 -10.99 15.81
CA ILE A 131 1.99 -10.19 14.60
C ILE A 131 2.54 -8.79 14.86
N TRP A 132 3.48 -8.36 14.04
CA TRP A 132 4.00 -7.00 14.09
C TRP A 132 3.33 -6.11 13.05
N TYR A 133 3.33 -4.81 13.29
CA TYR A 133 2.87 -3.82 12.33
C TYR A 133 3.64 -2.50 12.46
N THR A 134 3.73 -1.78 11.36
CA THR A 134 4.22 -0.41 11.37
C THR A 134 3.07 0.56 11.62
N GLY A 135 3.17 1.37 12.65
CA GLY A 135 2.30 2.52 12.88
C GLY A 135 2.93 3.77 12.27
N GLN A 136 2.80 3.92 10.93
CA GLN A 136 3.58 4.87 10.15
C GLN A 136 3.46 6.32 10.67
N PHE A 137 2.25 6.78 10.96
CA PHE A 137 2.00 8.15 11.44
C PHE A 137 2.14 8.28 12.96
N ALA A 138 1.96 7.20 13.71
CA ALA A 138 2.22 7.18 15.15
C ALA A 138 3.69 7.03 15.52
N ASN A 139 4.56 6.75 14.55
CA ASN A 139 5.99 6.54 14.74
C ASN A 139 6.30 5.39 15.71
N VAL A 140 5.59 4.27 15.55
CA VAL A 140 5.71 3.08 16.41
C VAL A 140 5.84 1.80 15.60
N LEU A 141 6.44 0.77 16.21
CA LEU A 141 6.23 -0.63 15.82
C LEU A 141 5.31 -1.28 16.86
N GLY A 142 4.22 -1.88 16.40
CA GLY A 142 3.29 -2.59 17.28
C GLY A 142 3.49 -4.09 17.20
N ARG A 143 3.36 -4.78 18.35
CA ARG A 143 3.40 -6.23 18.48
C ARG A 143 2.10 -6.73 19.09
N LEU A 144 1.33 -7.48 18.33
CA LEU A 144 0.08 -8.12 18.72
C LEU A 144 0.34 -9.58 19.08
N ASP A 145 -0.14 -10.02 20.22
CA ASP A 145 -0.34 -11.43 20.52
C ASP A 145 -1.74 -11.85 20.02
N PRO A 146 -1.86 -12.64 18.94
CA PRO A 146 -3.16 -12.97 18.36
C PRO A 146 -4.04 -13.87 19.26
N LYS A 147 -3.44 -14.56 20.24
CA LYS A 147 -4.17 -15.41 21.20
C LYS A 147 -4.89 -14.58 22.25
N SER A 148 -4.19 -13.64 22.86
CA SER A 148 -4.74 -12.78 23.91
C SER A 148 -5.37 -11.50 23.38
N GLY A 149 -5.04 -11.08 22.17
CA GLY A 149 -5.41 -9.80 21.58
C GLY A 149 -4.66 -8.60 22.17
N LYS A 150 -3.67 -8.83 23.04
CA LYS A 150 -2.87 -7.76 23.64
C LYS A 150 -1.90 -7.17 22.64
N ILE A 151 -1.82 -5.84 22.60
CA ILE A 151 -0.91 -5.09 21.74
C ILE A 151 0.06 -4.30 22.60
N LYS A 152 1.35 -4.36 22.26
CA LYS A 152 2.40 -3.51 22.81
C LYS A 152 2.98 -2.67 21.66
N GLU A 153 3.09 -1.35 21.86
CA GLU A 153 3.74 -0.46 20.91
C GLU A 153 5.13 -0.05 21.42
N TYR A 154 6.09 -0.02 20.50
CA TYR A 154 7.47 0.40 20.71
C TYR A 154 7.66 1.73 19.97
N ARG A 155 7.94 2.79 20.72
CA ARG A 155 8.20 4.10 20.12
C ARG A 155 9.54 4.09 19.40
N LEU A 156 9.56 4.64 18.20
CA LEU A 156 10.75 4.79 17.39
C LEU A 156 11.34 6.21 17.53
N PRO A 157 12.62 6.41 17.13
CA PRO A 157 13.20 7.74 17.02
C PRO A 157 12.31 8.68 16.20
N ASP A 158 12.29 9.95 16.58
CA ASP A 158 11.38 10.94 16.00
C ASP A 158 11.50 11.01 14.48
N LYS A 159 10.34 11.14 13.83
CA LYS A 159 10.19 11.23 12.37
C LYS A 159 10.63 9.99 11.59
N SER A 160 10.79 8.82 12.23
CA SER A 160 11.16 7.59 11.50
C SER A 160 10.11 7.26 10.42
N GLY A 161 8.82 7.36 10.73
CA GLY A 161 7.73 7.04 9.82
C GLY A 161 7.85 5.60 9.28
N PRO A 162 7.78 4.55 10.15
CA PRO A 162 8.05 3.18 9.77
C PRO A 162 7.08 2.72 8.69
N HIS A 163 7.61 2.06 7.63
CA HIS A 163 6.81 1.63 6.50
C HIS A 163 6.81 0.11 6.32
N GLY A 164 7.88 -0.48 5.84
CA GLY A 164 8.03 -1.91 5.64
C GLY A 164 8.67 -2.62 6.82
N LEU A 165 8.42 -3.92 6.99
CA LEU A 165 8.97 -4.78 8.05
C LEU A 165 9.67 -6.00 7.48
N ALA A 166 10.70 -6.46 8.21
CA ALA A 166 11.33 -7.77 8.04
C ALA A 166 11.89 -8.25 9.38
N GLU A 167 11.90 -9.57 9.63
CA GLU A 167 12.51 -10.19 10.81
C GLU A 167 13.83 -10.85 10.44
N ASP A 168 14.89 -10.64 11.26
CA ASP A 168 16.13 -11.37 11.09
C ASP A 168 16.13 -12.71 11.87
N LYS A 169 17.15 -13.54 11.65
CA LYS A 169 17.28 -14.87 12.30
C LYS A 169 17.45 -14.79 13.82
N GLN A 170 17.78 -13.61 14.36
CA GLN A 170 17.91 -13.34 15.79
C GLN A 170 16.61 -12.83 16.43
N GLY A 171 15.56 -12.63 15.63
CA GLY A 171 14.28 -12.11 16.04
C GLY A 171 14.27 -10.59 16.23
N ASN A 172 15.22 -9.86 15.67
CA ASN A 172 15.13 -8.40 15.60
C ASN A 172 14.17 -7.99 14.48
N VAL A 173 13.44 -6.90 14.70
CA VAL A 173 12.48 -6.35 13.75
C VAL A 173 13.14 -5.19 13.01
N TRP A 174 13.32 -5.38 11.71
CA TRP A 174 13.86 -4.37 10.81
C TRP A 174 12.72 -3.60 10.15
N TYR A 175 12.91 -2.29 9.97
CA TYR A 175 11.91 -1.43 9.33
C TYR A 175 12.56 -0.42 8.40
N THR A 176 11.81 0.01 7.40
CA THR A 176 12.19 1.16 6.57
C THR A 176 11.60 2.42 7.17
N GLY A 177 12.46 3.38 7.54
CA GLY A 177 12.10 4.69 8.08
C GLY A 177 11.80 5.66 6.94
N ASN A 178 10.57 5.60 6.45
CA ASN A 178 10.11 6.25 5.22
C ASN A 178 10.27 7.78 5.25
N PHE A 179 9.90 8.44 6.36
CA PHE A 179 9.99 9.89 6.48
C PHE A 179 11.41 10.39 6.73
N LYS A 180 12.25 9.58 7.39
CA LYS A 180 13.62 9.92 7.77
C LYS A 180 14.67 9.44 6.79
N SER A 181 14.28 8.62 5.81
CA SER A 181 15.19 7.95 4.85
C SER A 181 16.26 7.13 5.56
N THR A 182 15.81 6.22 6.44
CA THR A 182 16.67 5.28 7.18
C THR A 182 16.20 3.85 7.02
N VAL A 183 17.06 2.90 7.33
CA VAL A 183 16.69 1.53 7.71
C VAL A 183 16.93 1.41 9.20
N GLY A 184 15.94 0.93 9.96
CA GLY A 184 16.05 0.76 11.40
C GLY A 184 15.95 -0.70 11.81
N LYS A 185 16.55 -1.02 12.96
CA LYS A 185 16.51 -2.32 13.63
C LYS A 185 16.07 -2.13 15.07
N LEU A 186 14.98 -2.75 15.47
CA LEU A 186 14.51 -2.84 16.85
C LEU A 186 14.88 -4.21 17.42
N ASN A 187 15.50 -4.22 18.59
CA ASN A 187 15.61 -5.42 19.41
C ASN A 187 14.36 -5.52 20.32
N PRO A 188 13.45 -6.48 20.12
CA PRO A 188 12.22 -6.56 20.91
C PRO A 188 12.42 -6.86 22.40
N LYS A 189 13.56 -7.45 22.76
CA LYS A 189 13.89 -7.85 24.14
C LYS A 189 14.35 -6.66 24.97
N THR A 190 15.18 -5.79 24.37
CA THR A 190 15.75 -4.63 25.08
C THR A 190 14.99 -3.34 24.77
N GLY A 191 14.27 -3.27 23.63
CA GLY A 191 13.66 -2.04 23.11
C GLY A 191 14.66 -1.11 22.42
N GLU A 192 15.91 -1.52 22.27
CA GLU A 192 16.95 -0.72 21.61
C GLU A 192 16.70 -0.63 20.11
N VAL A 193 16.89 0.57 19.56
CA VAL A 193 16.78 0.87 18.14
C VAL A 193 18.10 1.33 17.58
N THR A 194 18.55 0.70 16.49
CA THR A 194 19.71 1.12 15.69
C THR A 194 19.22 1.63 14.34
N GLU A 195 19.68 2.81 13.90
CA GLU A 195 19.32 3.38 12.59
C GLU A 195 20.53 3.42 11.65
N TYR A 196 20.31 3.00 10.41
CA TYR A 196 21.28 3.06 9.31
C TYR A 196 20.82 4.14 8.33
N TYR A 197 21.59 5.19 8.22
CA TYR A 197 21.30 6.33 7.36
C TYR A 197 21.72 6.04 5.92
N MET A 198 20.92 6.52 4.96
CA MET A 198 21.31 6.44 3.55
C MET A 198 22.57 7.25 3.31
N ASN A 199 23.57 6.64 2.66
CA ASN A 199 24.81 7.30 2.24
C ASN A 199 24.66 8.15 0.97
N ASN A 200 23.42 8.28 0.47
CA ASN A 200 23.05 9.12 -0.67
C ASN A 200 21.77 9.89 -0.33
N PRO A 201 21.78 11.23 -0.27
CA PRO A 201 20.58 12.03 0.07
C PRO A 201 19.44 11.92 -0.94
N ALA A 202 19.71 11.46 -2.16
CA ALA A 202 18.67 11.17 -3.14
C ALA A 202 17.90 9.86 -2.84
N ALA A 203 18.44 8.96 -2.02
CA ALA A 203 17.81 7.69 -1.65
C ALA A 203 16.70 7.91 -0.61
N ARG A 204 15.64 8.57 -1.03
CA ARG A 204 14.48 8.91 -0.20
C ARG A 204 13.37 7.88 -0.31
N ASP A 205 12.55 7.81 0.74
CA ASP A 205 11.35 6.99 0.78
C ASP A 205 11.70 5.48 0.68
N PRO A 206 12.55 4.94 1.62
CA PRO A 206 12.78 3.50 1.68
C PRO A 206 11.47 2.78 1.99
N HIS A 207 11.22 1.68 1.25
CA HIS A 207 9.88 1.13 1.19
C HIS A 207 9.81 -0.34 1.61
N THR A 208 9.92 -1.30 0.71
CA THR A 208 9.74 -2.73 0.99
C THR A 208 11.07 -3.39 1.34
N PRO A 209 11.33 -3.77 2.60
CA PRO A 209 12.52 -4.53 2.99
C PRO A 209 12.26 -6.03 2.87
N ILE A 210 13.28 -6.81 2.49
CA ILE A 210 13.25 -8.26 2.49
C ILE A 210 14.66 -8.83 2.69
N PHE A 211 14.78 -9.88 3.52
CA PHE A 211 16.03 -10.60 3.67
C PHE A 211 16.22 -11.63 2.56
N ASP A 212 17.40 -11.70 2.01
CA ASP A 212 17.80 -12.80 1.14
C ASP A 212 18.31 -14.02 1.95
N LYS A 213 18.58 -15.13 1.26
CA LYS A 213 19.06 -16.36 1.89
C LYS A 213 20.42 -16.22 2.59
N ASN A 214 21.23 -15.24 2.14
CA ASN A 214 22.54 -14.92 2.70
C ASN A 214 22.46 -13.96 3.89
N GLY A 215 21.26 -13.50 4.24
CA GLY A 215 21.02 -12.56 5.34
C GLY A 215 21.29 -11.11 4.99
N MET A 216 21.41 -10.76 3.72
CA MET A 216 21.44 -9.37 3.27
C MET A 216 20.03 -8.79 3.25
N LEU A 217 19.87 -7.58 3.75
CA LEU A 217 18.60 -6.86 3.71
C LEU A 217 18.52 -6.02 2.43
N TRP A 218 17.63 -6.41 1.54
CA TRP A 218 17.29 -5.66 0.35
C TRP A 218 16.12 -4.75 0.60
N PHE A 219 16.09 -3.58 -0.05
CA PHE A 219 14.94 -2.68 0.04
C PHE A 219 14.84 -1.79 -1.20
N THR A 220 13.63 -1.34 -1.49
CA THR A 220 13.37 -0.34 -2.54
C THR A 220 13.37 1.06 -1.95
N THR A 221 13.74 2.09 -2.74
CA THR A 221 13.52 3.50 -2.39
C THR A 221 12.63 4.14 -3.45
N GLN A 222 11.35 4.36 -3.10
CA GLN A 222 10.32 4.70 -4.06
C GLN A 222 10.56 6.07 -4.71
N VAL A 223 10.73 7.12 -3.91
CA VAL A 223 11.02 8.48 -4.41
C VAL A 223 12.47 8.60 -4.86
N GLY A 224 13.38 7.89 -4.19
CA GLY A 224 14.79 7.86 -4.55
C GLY A 224 15.09 7.15 -5.87
N ASN A 225 14.16 6.35 -6.39
CA ASN A 225 14.33 5.58 -7.62
C ASN A 225 15.55 4.64 -7.60
N MET A 226 15.80 4.02 -6.44
CA MET A 226 16.95 3.14 -6.21
C MET A 226 16.55 1.84 -5.54
N ILE A 227 17.46 0.85 -5.64
CA ILE A 227 17.44 -0.38 -4.86
C ILE A 227 18.63 -0.34 -3.89
N GLY A 228 18.36 -0.66 -2.62
CA GLY A 228 19.36 -0.75 -1.57
C GLY A 228 19.63 -2.19 -1.14
N ARG A 229 20.88 -2.46 -0.74
CA ARG A 229 21.28 -3.68 -0.06
C ARG A 229 22.13 -3.30 1.15
N LEU A 230 21.67 -3.70 2.34
CA LEU A 230 22.37 -3.51 3.61
C LEU A 230 22.91 -4.84 4.11
N ASN A 231 24.17 -4.87 4.51
CA ASN A 231 24.74 -5.98 5.26
C ASN A 231 24.49 -5.74 6.76
N PRO A 232 23.61 -6.51 7.44
CA PRO A 232 23.30 -6.31 8.85
C PRO A 232 24.48 -6.53 9.82
N GLN A 233 25.51 -7.24 9.39
CA GLN A 233 26.68 -7.56 10.23
C GLN A 233 27.71 -6.44 10.24
N THR A 234 27.90 -5.80 9.06
CA THR A 234 28.93 -4.77 8.90
C THR A 234 28.36 -3.35 8.84
N GLY A 235 27.06 -3.20 8.57
CA GLY A 235 26.43 -1.92 8.28
C GLY A 235 26.73 -1.39 6.86
N GLU A 236 27.43 -2.16 6.00
CA GLU A 236 27.71 -1.74 4.63
C GLU A 236 26.43 -1.59 3.84
N LEU A 237 26.20 -0.41 3.30
CA LEU A 237 25.04 -0.06 2.49
C LEU A 237 25.47 0.23 1.05
N ARG A 238 24.87 -0.51 0.11
CA ARG A 238 25.01 -0.27 -1.34
C ARG A 238 23.69 0.18 -1.92
N LEU A 239 23.75 1.17 -2.80
CA LEU A 239 22.60 1.73 -3.53
C LEU A 239 22.88 1.72 -5.03
N VAL A 240 21.88 1.38 -5.83
CA VAL A 240 21.93 1.45 -7.29
C VAL A 240 20.66 2.09 -7.83
N ASN A 241 20.81 2.98 -8.83
CA ASN A 241 19.68 3.60 -9.50
C ASN A 241 18.90 2.58 -10.33
N SER A 242 17.57 2.63 -10.28
CA SER A 242 16.75 1.98 -11.30
C SER A 242 17.05 2.63 -12.67
N PRO A 243 17.24 1.83 -13.74
CA PRO A 243 17.65 2.36 -15.04
C PRO A 243 16.66 3.37 -15.61
N THR A 244 15.38 3.15 -15.43
CA THR A 244 14.34 4.08 -15.92
C THR A 244 14.05 5.16 -14.88
N PRO A 245 14.17 6.45 -15.25
CA PRO A 245 13.80 7.55 -14.35
C PRO A 245 12.34 7.49 -13.90
N LYS A 246 12.09 7.84 -12.65
CA LYS A 246 10.73 7.88 -12.05
C LYS A 246 10.02 6.52 -12.05
N SER A 247 10.76 5.42 -12.10
CA SER A 247 10.20 4.06 -12.07
C SER A 247 9.51 3.74 -10.74
N ARG A 248 9.92 4.38 -9.65
CA ARG A 248 9.33 4.23 -8.32
C ARG A 248 9.31 2.76 -7.86
N PRO A 249 10.47 2.13 -7.65
CA PRO A 249 10.56 0.76 -7.17
C PRO A 249 9.74 0.54 -5.90
N TYR A 250 8.92 -0.53 -5.85
CA TYR A 250 7.91 -0.70 -4.81
C TYR A 250 7.98 -2.08 -4.15
N GLY A 251 7.07 -3.01 -4.46
CA GLY A 251 7.07 -4.36 -3.91
C GLY A 251 8.26 -5.19 -4.37
N MET A 252 8.79 -6.06 -3.50
CA MET A 252 9.96 -6.90 -3.78
C MET A 252 9.73 -8.32 -3.25
N VAL A 253 10.24 -9.31 -3.98
CA VAL A 253 10.31 -10.74 -3.58
C VAL A 253 11.67 -11.32 -3.94
N ILE A 254 12.04 -12.45 -3.32
CA ILE A 254 13.28 -13.18 -3.61
C ILE A 254 12.94 -14.55 -4.23
N SER A 255 13.56 -14.86 -5.36
CA SER A 255 13.38 -16.15 -6.05
C SER A 255 14.07 -17.31 -5.33
N SER A 256 13.79 -18.55 -5.78
CA SER A 256 14.47 -19.75 -5.28
C SER A 256 15.98 -19.70 -5.51
N LYS A 257 16.42 -18.99 -6.55
CA LYS A 257 17.82 -18.75 -6.92
C LYS A 257 18.46 -17.55 -6.19
N ASN A 258 17.80 -17.01 -5.18
CA ASN A 258 18.24 -15.83 -4.41
C ASN A 258 18.38 -14.55 -5.23
N ILE A 259 17.59 -14.41 -6.27
CA ILE A 259 17.54 -13.21 -7.12
C ILE A 259 16.35 -12.34 -6.67
N PRO A 260 16.57 -11.08 -6.25
CA PRO A 260 15.49 -10.17 -5.96
C PRO A 260 14.78 -9.72 -7.24
N PHE A 261 13.44 -9.77 -7.20
CA PHE A 261 12.54 -9.17 -8.19
C PHE A 261 11.74 -8.06 -7.53
N PHE A 262 11.51 -6.98 -8.26
CA PHE A 262 10.70 -5.86 -7.78
C PHE A 262 9.83 -5.29 -8.89
N VAL A 263 8.80 -4.56 -8.50
CA VAL A 263 7.90 -3.86 -9.42
C VAL A 263 8.19 -2.38 -9.45
N ASP A 264 8.05 -1.77 -10.61
CA ASP A 264 8.23 -0.35 -10.86
C ASP A 264 6.86 0.35 -10.94
N PHE A 265 6.33 0.79 -9.80
CA PHE A 265 4.98 1.36 -9.70
C PHE A 265 4.76 2.64 -10.50
N GLY A 266 5.82 3.38 -10.81
CA GLY A 266 5.75 4.61 -11.62
C GLY A 266 5.59 4.35 -13.12
N ILE A 267 5.89 3.14 -13.58
CA ILE A 267 5.92 2.72 -14.98
C ILE A 267 5.40 1.28 -15.14
N ASN A 268 5.29 0.80 -16.36
CA ASN A 268 4.80 -0.56 -16.65
C ASN A 268 5.94 -1.59 -16.72
N LYS A 269 6.72 -1.73 -15.63
CA LYS A 269 7.82 -2.70 -15.60
C LYS A 269 7.89 -3.53 -14.33
N ILE A 270 8.47 -4.71 -14.46
CA ILE A 270 9.04 -5.52 -13.40
C ILE A 270 10.55 -5.50 -13.62
N ALA A 271 11.34 -5.65 -12.57
CA ALA A 271 12.78 -5.76 -12.70
C ALA A 271 13.35 -6.82 -11.77
N SER A 272 14.53 -7.32 -12.12
CA SER A 272 15.36 -8.16 -11.26
C SER A 272 16.71 -7.49 -11.07
N ILE A 273 17.37 -7.81 -9.95
CA ILE A 273 18.72 -7.34 -9.66
C ILE A 273 19.65 -8.52 -9.37
N ASP A 274 20.78 -8.56 -10.06
CA ASP A 274 21.81 -9.54 -9.80
C ASP A 274 22.51 -9.26 -8.46
N PRO A 275 22.48 -10.18 -7.48
CA PRO A 275 23.00 -9.91 -6.15
C PRO A 275 24.52 -9.74 -6.08
N GLY A 276 25.27 -10.22 -7.08
CA GLY A 276 26.72 -10.07 -7.14
C GLY A 276 27.15 -8.71 -7.70
N SER A 277 26.70 -8.42 -8.90
CA SER A 277 27.07 -7.20 -9.64
C SER A 277 26.22 -5.98 -9.32
N MET A 278 25.04 -6.14 -8.73
CA MET A 278 24.00 -5.13 -8.56
C MET A 278 23.41 -4.62 -9.91
N ALA A 279 23.61 -5.35 -11.01
CA ALA A 279 23.03 -5.01 -12.31
C ALA A 279 21.52 -5.26 -12.33
N ILE A 280 20.76 -4.29 -12.79
CA ILE A 280 19.29 -4.35 -12.90
C ILE A 280 18.88 -4.69 -14.32
N LYS A 281 17.99 -5.68 -14.46
CA LYS A 281 17.34 -6.05 -15.72
C LYS A 281 15.86 -5.74 -15.63
N GLU A 282 15.35 -4.92 -16.55
CA GLU A 282 13.95 -4.54 -16.61
C GLU A 282 13.17 -5.39 -17.63
N TYR A 283 11.89 -5.67 -17.32
CA TYR A 283 10.95 -6.42 -18.17
C TYR A 283 9.70 -5.55 -18.37
N VAL A 284 9.43 -5.18 -19.62
CA VAL A 284 8.29 -4.32 -19.97
C VAL A 284 7.00 -5.14 -19.96
N LEU A 285 6.00 -4.69 -19.23
CA LEU A 285 4.68 -5.29 -19.20
C LEU A 285 3.90 -4.98 -20.48
N PRO A 286 3.02 -5.88 -20.95
CA PRO A 286 2.33 -5.73 -22.24
C PRO A 286 1.52 -4.46 -22.38
N ASN A 287 0.93 -3.97 -21.30
CA ASN A 287 0.12 -2.76 -21.33
C ASN A 287 0.87 -1.55 -20.76
N ALA A 288 0.94 -0.46 -21.53
CA ALA A 288 1.64 0.77 -21.16
C ALA A 288 1.02 1.47 -19.93
N GLU A 289 -0.27 1.24 -19.65
CA GLU A 289 -0.97 1.84 -18.51
C GLU A 289 -0.86 1.00 -17.24
N SER A 290 -0.24 -0.19 -17.30
CA SER A 290 0.01 -1.01 -16.11
C SER A 290 0.86 -0.26 -15.10
N ARG A 291 0.47 -0.38 -13.83
CA ARG A 291 1.22 0.15 -12.68
C ARG A 291 1.29 -0.94 -11.62
N PRO A 292 2.26 -1.87 -11.77
CA PRO A 292 2.41 -2.99 -10.83
C PRO A 292 2.83 -2.42 -9.47
N ARG A 293 2.12 -2.82 -8.41
CA ARG A 293 2.32 -2.21 -7.09
C ARG A 293 2.86 -3.18 -6.04
N ARG A 294 2.23 -4.32 -5.88
CA ARG A 294 2.75 -5.41 -5.05
C ARG A 294 3.04 -6.62 -5.91
N ILE A 295 3.80 -7.53 -5.35
CA ILE A 295 4.38 -8.67 -6.05
C ILE A 295 4.35 -9.89 -5.13
N ALA A 296 4.09 -11.07 -5.71
CA ALA A 296 4.19 -12.36 -5.04
C ALA A 296 4.95 -13.32 -5.95
N ILE A 297 5.45 -14.41 -5.38
CA ILE A 297 6.19 -15.43 -6.12
C ILE A 297 5.68 -16.82 -5.71
N THR A 298 5.43 -17.69 -6.68
CA THR A 298 5.07 -19.10 -6.47
C THR A 298 6.29 -19.99 -6.39
N SER A 299 6.11 -21.23 -5.94
CA SER A 299 7.22 -22.19 -5.72
C SER A 299 8.02 -22.55 -6.97
N ASP A 300 7.46 -22.30 -8.16
CA ASP A 300 8.07 -22.44 -9.48
C ASP A 300 8.77 -21.15 -9.99
N ASP A 301 9.00 -20.18 -9.11
CA ASP A 301 9.58 -18.87 -9.40
C ASP A 301 8.75 -18.00 -10.36
N VAL A 302 7.48 -18.30 -10.58
CA VAL A 302 6.59 -17.43 -11.35
C VAL A 302 6.19 -16.23 -10.51
N ILE A 303 6.34 -15.04 -11.12
CA ILE A 303 6.04 -13.75 -10.50
C ILE A 303 4.58 -13.39 -10.78
N TRP A 304 3.88 -12.96 -9.72
CA TRP A 304 2.55 -12.41 -9.79
C TRP A 304 2.56 -10.97 -9.31
N TYR A 305 1.81 -10.09 -9.95
CA TYR A 305 1.76 -8.67 -9.58
C TYR A 305 0.34 -8.12 -9.59
N SER A 306 0.09 -7.17 -8.69
CA SER A 306 -1.15 -6.41 -8.65
C SER A 306 -1.05 -5.21 -9.58
N ASP A 307 -1.80 -5.18 -10.69
CA ASP A 307 -1.92 -3.98 -11.52
C ASP A 307 -2.96 -3.03 -10.91
N TYR A 308 -2.45 -2.15 -10.06
CA TYR A 308 -3.26 -1.24 -9.26
C TYR A 308 -4.07 -0.25 -10.11
N SER A 309 -3.55 0.20 -11.23
CA SER A 309 -4.20 1.21 -12.07
C SER A 309 -5.34 0.66 -12.91
N ARG A 310 -5.23 -0.60 -13.34
CA ARG A 310 -6.15 -1.20 -14.32
C ARG A 310 -7.11 -2.25 -13.72
N GLY A 311 -6.86 -2.68 -12.47
CA GLY A 311 -7.68 -3.70 -11.83
C GLY A 311 -7.41 -5.11 -12.35
N TYR A 312 -6.14 -5.46 -12.55
CA TYR A 312 -5.73 -6.78 -13.05
C TYR A 312 -4.79 -7.49 -12.07
N LEU A 313 -4.85 -8.81 -12.10
CA LEU A 313 -3.81 -9.71 -11.59
C LEU A 313 -2.92 -10.10 -12.76
N GLY A 314 -1.64 -9.74 -12.70
CA GLY A 314 -0.68 -10.07 -13.74
C GLY A 314 0.23 -11.22 -13.35
N ARG A 315 0.72 -11.96 -14.35
CA ARG A 315 1.66 -13.08 -14.24
C ARG A 315 2.86 -12.83 -15.17
N PHE A 316 4.05 -13.06 -14.66
CA PHE A 316 5.30 -13.05 -15.40
C PHE A 316 6.11 -14.30 -15.06
N ASP A 317 6.52 -15.05 -16.07
CA ASP A 317 7.38 -16.22 -15.94
C ASP A 317 8.81 -15.82 -16.36
N PRO A 318 9.73 -15.63 -15.42
CA PRO A 318 11.09 -15.17 -15.74
C PRO A 318 11.91 -16.17 -16.57
N ALA A 319 11.58 -17.48 -16.52
CA ALA A 319 12.29 -18.51 -17.25
C ALA A 319 11.96 -18.51 -18.74
N THR A 320 10.71 -18.20 -19.09
CA THR A 320 10.23 -18.20 -20.48
C THR A 320 9.98 -16.81 -21.05
N GLY A 321 9.94 -15.78 -20.20
CA GLY A 321 9.55 -14.44 -20.56
C GLY A 321 8.05 -14.26 -20.82
N LYS A 322 7.22 -15.30 -20.65
CA LYS A 322 5.78 -15.23 -20.89
C LYS A 322 5.06 -14.40 -19.85
N MET A 323 4.15 -13.57 -20.33
CA MET A 323 3.29 -12.71 -19.50
C MET A 323 1.82 -12.98 -19.80
N SER A 324 0.97 -12.87 -18.79
CA SER A 324 -0.50 -12.92 -18.94
C SER A 324 -1.18 -12.12 -17.84
N GLU A 325 -2.43 -11.75 -18.05
CA GLU A 325 -3.21 -10.92 -17.13
C GLU A 325 -4.62 -11.51 -16.97
N ARG A 326 -5.23 -11.33 -15.81
CA ARG A 326 -6.61 -11.67 -15.49
C ARG A 326 -7.29 -10.48 -14.85
N ALA A 327 -8.48 -10.10 -15.32
CA ALA A 327 -9.25 -9.05 -14.68
C ALA A 327 -9.61 -9.45 -13.25
N SER A 328 -9.42 -8.55 -12.31
CA SER A 328 -9.81 -8.74 -10.92
C SER A 328 -11.33 -8.71 -10.77
N PRO A 329 -11.94 -9.48 -9.84
CA PRO A 329 -13.41 -9.55 -9.70
C PRO A 329 -14.10 -8.19 -9.53
N GLY A 330 -13.50 -7.26 -8.80
CA GLY A 330 -14.04 -5.91 -8.60
C GLY A 330 -13.91 -4.99 -9.82
N GLY A 331 -13.34 -5.48 -10.95
CA GLY A 331 -13.23 -4.77 -12.21
C GLY A 331 -12.14 -3.70 -12.26
N PRO A 332 -12.17 -2.80 -13.25
CA PRO A 332 -11.04 -1.90 -13.57
C PRO A 332 -10.73 -0.87 -12.49
N LYS A 333 -11.66 -0.60 -11.57
CA LYS A 333 -11.46 0.32 -10.44
C LYS A 333 -11.18 -0.41 -9.12
N SER A 334 -10.98 -1.72 -9.15
CA SER A 334 -10.78 -2.54 -7.94
C SER A 334 -9.49 -2.25 -7.18
N GLN A 335 -8.48 -1.71 -7.86
CA GLN A 335 -7.18 -1.39 -7.27
C GLN A 335 -6.58 -2.57 -6.49
N PRO A 336 -6.22 -3.70 -7.14
CA PRO A 336 -5.52 -4.80 -6.50
C PRO A 336 -4.26 -4.30 -5.79
N TYR A 337 -4.03 -4.71 -4.50
CA TYR A 337 -2.93 -4.11 -3.74
C TYR A 337 -2.15 -5.16 -2.92
N GLY A 338 -2.31 -5.18 -1.58
CA GLY A 338 -1.58 -6.12 -0.72
C GLY A 338 -1.71 -7.55 -1.24
N MET A 339 -0.57 -8.22 -1.48
CA MET A 339 -0.53 -9.49 -2.22
C MET A 339 0.49 -10.45 -1.63
N ILE A 340 0.17 -11.73 -1.63
CA ILE A 340 1.07 -12.82 -1.24
C ILE A 340 0.68 -14.13 -1.94
N ALA A 341 1.64 -15.06 -2.06
CA ALA A 341 1.39 -16.45 -2.47
C ALA A 341 1.47 -17.38 -1.25
N VAL A 342 0.45 -18.22 -1.05
CA VAL A 342 0.41 -19.24 0.00
C VAL A 342 0.11 -20.59 -0.66
N LYS A 343 1.06 -21.53 -0.61
CA LYS A 343 0.94 -22.83 -1.30
C LYS A 343 0.52 -22.69 -2.77
N ASP A 344 1.18 -21.76 -3.47
CA ASP A 344 0.95 -21.42 -4.88
C ASP A 344 -0.44 -20.84 -5.21
N ILE A 345 -1.25 -20.55 -4.21
CA ILE A 345 -2.48 -19.78 -4.35
C ILE A 345 -2.15 -18.31 -4.15
N ILE A 346 -2.65 -17.45 -5.03
CA ILE A 346 -2.44 -16.01 -4.95
C ILE A 346 -3.57 -15.38 -4.15
N TRP A 347 -3.18 -14.60 -3.15
CA TRP A 347 -4.08 -13.85 -2.29
C TRP A 347 -3.77 -12.36 -2.39
N TYR A 348 -4.81 -11.53 -2.50
CA TYR A 348 -4.62 -10.09 -2.56
C TYR A 348 -5.87 -9.31 -2.13
N SER A 349 -5.69 -8.04 -1.82
CA SER A 349 -6.79 -7.13 -1.51
C SER A 349 -7.24 -6.35 -2.74
N GLU A 350 -8.53 -6.02 -2.82
CA GLU A 350 -9.05 -4.98 -3.70
C GLU A 350 -9.37 -3.74 -2.87
N ALA A 351 -8.53 -2.71 -2.98
CA ALA A 351 -8.60 -1.50 -2.15
C ALA A 351 -9.53 -0.42 -2.74
N GLY A 352 -9.92 -0.56 -4.00
CA GLY A 352 -10.74 0.41 -4.73
C GLY A 352 -12.24 0.18 -4.62
N VAL A 353 -12.70 -0.93 -4.04
CA VAL A 353 -14.10 -1.26 -3.80
C VAL A 353 -14.52 -1.00 -2.37
N SER A 354 -15.83 -0.91 -2.09
CA SER A 354 -16.35 -0.70 -0.74
C SER A 354 -17.43 -1.73 -0.39
N PRO A 355 -17.27 -2.47 0.75
CA PRO A 355 -16.05 -2.63 1.53
C PRO A 355 -14.90 -3.22 0.69
N ASN A 356 -13.63 -3.03 1.13
CA ASN A 356 -12.51 -3.73 0.48
C ASN A 356 -12.76 -5.25 0.51
N THR A 357 -12.27 -5.94 -0.50
CA THR A 357 -12.35 -7.41 -0.58
C THR A 357 -11.00 -8.05 -0.37
N TRP A 358 -11.04 -9.25 0.16
CA TRP A 358 -9.93 -10.19 0.18
C TRP A 358 -10.17 -11.22 -0.92
N VAL A 359 -9.25 -11.38 -1.84
CA VAL A 359 -9.40 -12.19 -3.06
C VAL A 359 -8.42 -13.35 -3.04
N ARG A 360 -8.90 -14.54 -3.38
CA ARG A 360 -8.13 -15.75 -3.67
C ARG A 360 -8.18 -16.01 -5.17
N PHE A 361 -7.04 -16.29 -5.77
CA PHE A 361 -6.93 -16.79 -7.14
C PHE A 361 -6.12 -18.10 -7.14
N ASP A 362 -6.65 -19.12 -7.77
CA ASP A 362 -6.00 -20.42 -7.95
C ASP A 362 -5.43 -20.50 -9.36
N PRO A 363 -4.09 -20.46 -9.52
CA PRO A 363 -3.47 -20.50 -10.84
C PRO A 363 -3.71 -21.77 -11.65
N LYS A 364 -4.00 -22.91 -10.97
CA LYS A 364 -4.24 -24.20 -11.63
C LYS A 364 -5.63 -24.27 -12.26
N THR A 365 -6.62 -23.72 -11.59
CA THR A 365 -8.01 -23.73 -12.03
C THR A 365 -8.46 -22.43 -12.66
N GLU A 366 -7.67 -21.39 -12.57
CA GLU A 366 -7.95 -20.00 -12.97
C GLU A 366 -9.22 -19.42 -12.33
N LYS A 367 -9.61 -19.92 -11.15
CA LYS A 367 -10.83 -19.49 -10.45
C LYS A 367 -10.53 -18.49 -9.34
N PHE A 368 -11.39 -17.49 -9.26
CA PHE A 368 -11.41 -16.50 -8.18
C PHE A 368 -12.39 -16.90 -7.08
N GLN A 369 -12.12 -16.45 -5.87
CA GLN A 369 -13.06 -16.37 -4.75
C GLN A 369 -12.80 -15.06 -4.01
N SER A 370 -13.81 -14.46 -3.38
CA SER A 370 -13.61 -13.22 -2.65
C SER A 370 -14.54 -13.09 -1.44
N TRP A 371 -14.07 -12.35 -0.44
CA TRP A 371 -14.77 -12.09 0.83
C TRP A 371 -14.67 -10.62 1.17
N LYS A 372 -15.69 -10.08 1.83
CA LYS A 372 -15.65 -8.72 2.40
C LYS A 372 -14.74 -8.70 3.62
N ILE A 373 -13.92 -7.65 3.74
CA ILE A 373 -13.21 -7.37 4.99
C ILE A 373 -14.21 -6.73 5.96
N PRO A 374 -14.40 -7.28 7.18
CA PRO A 374 -15.50 -6.88 8.07
C PRO A 374 -15.54 -5.40 8.42
N SER A 375 -14.39 -4.78 8.72
CA SER A 375 -14.28 -3.35 9.00
C SER A 375 -14.33 -2.44 7.76
N GLY A 376 -14.46 -3.03 6.57
CA GLY A 376 -14.27 -2.31 5.30
C GLY A 376 -12.83 -2.19 4.86
N GLY A 377 -11.85 -2.57 5.69
CA GLY A 377 -10.41 -2.59 5.36
C GLY A 377 -9.75 -1.21 5.21
N GLY A 378 -10.47 -0.24 4.68
CA GLY A 378 -10.01 1.13 4.48
C GLY A 378 -8.83 1.34 3.51
N VAL A 379 -8.06 0.42 3.20
CA VAL A 379 -7.00 0.09 2.25
C VAL A 379 -6.05 -0.91 2.89
N VAL A 380 -6.05 -2.14 2.42
CA VAL A 380 -5.06 -3.15 2.82
C VAL A 380 -3.85 -3.02 1.89
N ARG A 381 -2.72 -2.56 2.44
CA ARG A 381 -1.55 -2.13 1.66
C ARG A 381 -0.48 -3.18 1.50
N ASN A 382 -0.27 -3.96 2.54
CA ASN A 382 0.64 -5.09 2.56
C ASN A 382 0.11 -6.21 3.44
N VAL A 383 0.70 -7.37 3.29
CA VAL A 383 0.28 -8.60 3.96
C VAL A 383 1.50 -9.49 4.18
N ASP A 384 1.37 -10.43 5.11
CA ASP A 384 2.38 -11.45 5.34
C ASP A 384 1.72 -12.78 5.71
N VAL A 385 2.46 -13.88 5.75
CA VAL A 385 1.96 -15.24 6.00
C VAL A 385 2.51 -15.79 7.31
N THR A 386 1.62 -16.35 8.12
CA THR A 386 1.97 -17.06 9.35
C THR A 386 2.53 -18.45 9.04
N LYS A 387 3.23 -19.07 10.00
CA LYS A 387 3.81 -20.42 9.83
C LYS A 387 2.79 -21.50 9.48
N ASP A 388 1.57 -21.35 9.92
CA ASP A 388 0.45 -22.27 9.65
C ASP A 388 -0.33 -21.93 8.37
N GLY A 389 0.11 -20.91 7.63
CA GLY A 389 -0.42 -20.54 6.32
C GLY A 389 -1.63 -19.60 6.37
N ASN A 390 -1.95 -19.00 7.52
CA ASN A 390 -2.89 -17.91 7.62
C ASN A 390 -2.22 -16.60 7.18
N ILE A 391 -3.01 -15.54 6.92
CA ILE A 391 -2.48 -14.31 6.36
C ILE A 391 -2.77 -13.16 7.31
N VAL A 392 -1.75 -12.35 7.58
CA VAL A 392 -1.90 -11.11 8.33
C VAL A 392 -2.07 -9.93 7.39
N ILE A 393 -3.01 -9.03 7.72
CA ILE A 393 -3.35 -7.86 6.91
C ILE A 393 -3.32 -6.58 7.76
N ALA A 394 -2.94 -5.47 7.15
CA ALA A 394 -3.01 -4.15 7.79
C ALA A 394 -4.09 -3.29 7.14
N CYS A 395 -5.14 -3.00 7.90
CA CYS A 395 -6.32 -2.22 7.49
C CYS A 395 -6.09 -0.73 7.80
N SER A 396 -5.31 -0.05 6.95
CA SER A 396 -4.73 1.27 7.23
C SER A 396 -5.76 2.36 7.50
N GLY A 397 -6.83 2.42 6.72
CA GLY A 397 -7.82 3.49 6.81
C GLY A 397 -8.77 3.38 8.01
N VAL A 398 -8.83 2.21 8.63
CA VAL A 398 -9.67 1.93 9.80
C VAL A 398 -8.87 1.61 11.06
N ASN A 399 -7.56 1.84 11.01
CA ASN A 399 -6.64 1.72 12.15
C ASN A 399 -6.66 0.33 12.82
N LYS A 400 -6.65 -0.76 12.00
CA LYS A 400 -6.73 -2.15 12.47
C LYS A 400 -5.67 -3.05 11.85
N ILE A 401 -5.39 -4.14 12.55
CA ILE A 401 -4.65 -5.31 12.07
C ILE A 401 -5.61 -6.48 12.00
N GLY A 402 -5.50 -7.31 10.97
CA GLY A 402 -6.35 -8.48 10.79
C GLY A 402 -5.56 -9.78 10.60
N LEU A 403 -6.19 -10.89 10.97
CA LEU A 403 -5.76 -12.24 10.67
C LEU A 403 -6.82 -12.91 9.81
N VAL A 404 -6.44 -13.34 8.64
CA VAL A 404 -7.26 -14.10 7.70
C VAL A 404 -6.95 -15.57 7.93
N GLU A 405 -7.84 -16.26 8.60
CA GLU A 405 -7.74 -17.70 8.84
C GLU A 405 -8.33 -18.45 7.65
N ILE A 406 -7.51 -19.31 7.03
CA ILE A 406 -7.89 -20.10 5.87
C ILE A 406 -8.31 -21.49 6.35
N GLY A 407 -9.58 -21.84 6.15
CA GLY A 407 -10.11 -23.16 6.47
C GLY A 407 -9.36 -24.25 5.70
N ARG A 408 -9.06 -25.31 6.42
CA ARG A 408 -8.36 -26.52 5.91
C ARG A 408 -9.33 -27.47 5.22
#